data_1da090e01d41aa38e24b1d5a50c1bab6
#
_entry.id   1da090e01d41aa38e24b1d5a50c1bab6
#
_cell.length_a   1.000
_cell.length_b   1.000
_cell.length_c   1.000
_cell.angle_alpha   90.00
_cell.angle_beta   90.00
_cell.angle_gamma   90.00
#
_symmetry.space_group_name_H-M   'P 1'
#
loop_
_entity.id
_entity.type
_entity.pdbx_description
1 polymer ?
#
loop_
_entity_poly.entity_id
_entity_poly.type
_entity_poly.pdbx_seq_one_letter_code
_entity_poly.pdbx_strand_id
1 'polypeptide(L)'
;MKQARRFFHNPITTLLPIVTLCFVMSLFHSCTQSASNPNKDLTAEAFAGFVNEQYGLDADDIRRCIINLVKKDNDSTQTDWLARKLYKDNKRLLWIDTYGIGDKADTLISHLKNVGGIGFSEKSFYIADLENDIQRIRSLDFDDRANKINELMARVEYKLTKAYLRYCIGQQFGFTNPYKYLNRLDPANEDTTAKVKEYRHLFDIPMKRPDDDFYAKALNMANAEELGAFLCSVEPQNAYFNELCAKLATERNAKRRWLLLCNMERQRWKRTEANDNPKGRKVVVNIPAFRLYAYSPDSTMEMKVGCGATKTKTPLLTSEINRMDINPLWNIPMSIIKKDVAPHAGNSHYFTSRRYFIVDRNTGKIISPANVTSSMLRSGQYRVSQEGGEGNSLGRIIFRFDNKFSVYLHDTSSRKFFEQNVRSVSHGCIRIERPFDFAQYLLGDDEDEWKLDRIRISMDLEPKTERGLKHVSDTTKSRRLINSVKVEPKVPLYIVYQTLFKTSEGKWEEYKDIYGYDAVMRKQLEPFVASNNKNDK
;
A
#
# COMPACT_ATOMS: atom_id res chain seq x y z
N MET A 1 -30.74 60.06 7.22
CA MET A 1 -30.89 60.33 8.68
C MET A 1 -30.74 59.03 9.44
N LYS A 2 -29.77 59.01 10.37
CA LYS A 2 -29.59 58.15 11.54
C LYS A 2 -29.37 56.66 11.26
N GLN A 3 -28.13 56.13 11.32
CA GLN A 3 -27.37 55.70 12.51
C GLN A 3 -28.17 54.68 13.33
N ALA A 4 -27.67 53.45 13.60
CA ALA A 4 -26.50 53.16 14.38
C ALA A 4 -26.22 51.64 14.49
N ARG A 5 -24.92 51.31 14.49
CA ARG A 5 -24.18 50.46 15.43
C ARG A 5 -24.58 48.97 15.56
N ARG A 6 -23.76 48.08 14.98
CA ARG A 6 -22.64 47.28 15.57
C ARG A 6 -22.94 46.62 16.91
N PHE A 7 -22.93 45.32 16.93
CA PHE A 7 -22.17 44.58 17.95
C PHE A 7 -21.52 43.32 17.33
N PHE A 8 -20.18 43.35 17.36
CA PHE A 8 -19.32 42.19 17.18
C PHE A 8 -19.45 41.31 18.42
N HIS A 9 -19.64 40.01 18.25
CA HIS A 9 -19.23 39.03 19.23
C HIS A 9 -18.46 37.91 18.52
N ASN A 10 -17.14 37.94 18.71
CA ASN A 10 -16.23 36.80 18.50
C ASN A 10 -16.52 35.77 19.58
N PRO A 11 -16.46 34.50 19.23
CA PRO A 11 -15.97 33.49 20.13
C PRO A 11 -14.64 32.92 19.60
N ILE A 12 -13.55 33.56 20.01
CA ILE A 12 -12.25 32.90 20.15
C ILE A 12 -12.30 32.19 21.50
N THR A 13 -12.27 30.89 21.51
CA THR A 13 -11.64 30.01 22.51
C THR A 13 -12.13 28.59 22.24
N THR A 14 -11.27 27.80 21.69
CA THR A 14 -10.93 26.38 21.99
C THR A 14 -10.36 25.70 20.75
N LEU A 15 -9.13 26.06 20.39
CA LEU A 15 -8.27 25.28 19.51
C LEU A 15 -6.81 25.46 19.96
N LEU A 16 -6.51 24.87 21.09
CA LEU A 16 -5.15 24.52 21.52
C LEU A 16 -5.31 23.31 22.45
N PRO A 17 -4.68 22.15 22.19
CA PRO A 17 -3.26 22.02 22.47
C PRO A 17 -2.51 20.97 21.59
N ILE A 18 -2.57 21.00 20.28
CA ILE A 18 -1.78 20.05 19.45
C ILE A 18 -0.61 20.75 18.73
N VAL A 19 -0.69 22.06 18.56
CA VAL A 19 0.42 22.85 17.98
C VAL A 19 1.52 23.14 19.01
N THR A 20 1.24 22.99 20.30
CA THR A 20 2.19 23.36 21.37
C THR A 20 3.33 22.34 21.56
N LEU A 21 3.21 21.10 21.08
CA LEU A 21 4.31 20.14 21.23
C LEU A 21 5.42 20.34 20.18
N CYS A 22 5.08 20.84 18.99
CA CYS A 22 6.09 21.22 17.98
C CYS A 22 6.71 22.60 18.26
N PHE A 23 6.00 23.50 18.98
CA PHE A 23 6.46 24.87 19.24
C PHE A 23 7.31 25.01 20.51
N VAL A 24 7.25 24.06 21.44
CA VAL A 24 8.12 24.06 22.63
C VAL A 24 9.53 23.59 22.31
N MET A 25 9.76 22.84 21.19
CA MET A 25 11.12 22.50 20.74
C MET A 25 11.81 23.64 19.99
N SER A 26 11.12 24.70 19.59
CA SER A 26 11.73 25.84 18.90
C SER A 26 12.22 26.98 19.80
N LEU A 27 12.07 26.87 21.12
CA LEU A 27 12.49 27.92 22.06
C LEU A 27 13.84 27.65 22.76
N PHE A 28 14.51 26.55 22.43
CA PHE A 28 15.92 26.35 22.81
C PHE A 28 16.87 26.55 21.63
N HIS A 29 16.67 27.61 20.84
CA HIS A 29 17.74 28.15 20.02
C HIS A 29 18.64 29.01 20.92
N SER A 30 19.52 28.33 21.64
CA SER A 30 20.76 28.94 22.04
C SER A 30 21.51 29.28 20.74
N CYS A 31 21.72 30.55 20.47
CA CYS A 31 22.67 31.02 19.47
C CYS A 31 24.08 30.60 19.88
N THR A 32 24.43 29.35 19.61
CA THR A 32 25.82 28.96 19.38
C THR A 32 26.03 29.07 17.87
N GLN A 33 26.95 29.91 17.46
CA GLN A 33 27.48 29.89 16.09
C GLN A 33 27.80 28.43 15.78
N SER A 34 27.01 27.80 14.92
CA SER A 34 27.25 26.43 14.49
C SER A 34 28.53 26.47 13.63
N ALA A 35 29.64 26.10 14.21
CA ALA A 35 30.82 25.79 13.43
C ALA A 35 30.44 24.69 12.45
N SER A 36 30.56 24.96 11.15
CA SER A 36 30.42 23.93 10.12
C SER A 36 31.32 22.75 10.52
N ASN A 37 30.77 21.52 10.55
CA ASN A 37 31.57 20.35 10.87
C ASN A 37 32.80 20.31 9.95
N PRO A 38 34.02 20.56 10.45
CA PRO A 38 35.23 20.63 9.63
C PRO A 38 35.56 19.27 8.99
N ASN A 39 34.91 18.20 9.44
CA ASN A 39 35.16 16.83 9.02
C ASN A 39 34.01 16.26 8.17
N LYS A 40 33.23 17.12 7.52
CA LYS A 40 32.07 16.73 6.70
C LYS A 40 32.39 15.61 5.69
N ASP A 41 33.59 15.58 5.17
CA ASP A 41 34.05 14.59 4.18
C ASP A 41 35.16 13.68 4.74
N LEU A 42 35.23 13.51 6.06
CA LEU A 42 36.21 12.65 6.69
C LEU A 42 36.11 11.22 6.16
N THR A 43 37.19 10.76 5.52
CA THR A 43 37.35 9.35 5.12
C THR A 43 38.19 8.61 6.14
N ALA A 44 38.22 7.26 6.08
CA ALA A 44 39.13 6.47 6.92
C ALA A 44 40.60 6.85 6.68
N GLU A 45 40.97 7.22 5.46
CA GLU A 45 42.31 7.70 5.11
C GLU A 45 42.62 9.07 5.72
N ALA A 46 41.67 9.99 5.70
CA ALA A 46 41.83 11.30 6.35
C ALA A 46 41.93 11.16 7.87
N PHE A 47 41.15 10.20 8.43
CA PHE A 47 41.21 9.87 9.85
C PHE A 47 42.55 9.20 10.25
N ALA A 48 43.17 8.46 9.33
CA ALA A 48 44.50 7.82 9.57
C ALA A 48 45.61 8.85 9.85
N GLY A 49 45.48 10.09 9.36
CA GLY A 49 46.39 11.18 9.71
C GLY A 49 46.20 11.75 11.13
N PHE A 50 45.18 11.28 11.85
CA PHE A 50 44.86 11.73 13.20
C PHE A 50 45.48 10.78 14.23
N VAL A 51 46.61 11.12 14.73
CA VAL A 51 47.31 10.33 15.74
C VAL A 51 46.98 10.89 17.12
N ASN A 52 46.28 10.10 17.94
CA ASN A 52 46.13 10.36 19.35
C ASN A 52 47.03 9.38 20.13
N GLU A 53 48.23 9.81 20.49
CA GLU A 53 49.21 8.97 21.19
C GLU A 53 48.69 8.41 22.52
N GLN A 54 47.76 9.11 23.16
CA GLN A 54 47.21 8.72 24.46
C GLN A 54 46.22 7.56 24.36
N TYR A 55 45.50 7.42 23.26
CA TYR A 55 44.39 6.45 23.15
C TYR A 55 44.56 5.42 22.02
N GLY A 56 45.65 5.47 21.26
CA GLY A 56 45.95 4.50 20.21
C GLY A 56 44.90 4.39 19.13
N LEU A 57 44.30 5.52 18.70
CA LEU A 57 43.35 5.58 17.58
C LEU A 57 44.04 5.17 16.28
N ASP A 58 43.45 4.20 15.57
CA ASP A 58 43.94 3.68 14.31
C ASP A 58 42.78 3.54 13.32
N ALA A 59 42.80 4.33 12.26
CA ALA A 59 41.75 4.38 11.26
C ALA A 59 41.62 3.06 10.50
N ASP A 60 42.71 2.38 10.21
CA ASP A 60 42.67 1.08 9.51
C ASP A 60 42.13 -0.01 10.43
N ASP A 61 42.41 0.07 11.73
CA ASP A 61 41.80 -0.84 12.69
C ASP A 61 40.31 -0.60 12.86
N ILE A 62 39.86 0.66 12.98
CA ILE A 62 38.45 1.02 13.01
C ILE A 62 37.75 0.46 11.77
N ARG A 63 38.35 0.65 10.59
CA ARG A 63 37.78 0.12 9.32
C ARG A 63 37.71 -1.39 9.32
N ARG A 64 38.78 -2.11 9.76
CA ARG A 64 38.76 -3.57 9.88
C ARG A 64 37.65 -4.03 10.82
N CYS A 65 37.46 -3.35 11.95
CA CYS A 65 36.39 -3.64 12.90
C CYS A 65 35.00 -3.44 12.27
N ILE A 66 34.77 -2.35 11.52
CA ILE A 66 33.49 -2.13 10.79
C ILE A 66 33.26 -3.26 9.79
N ILE A 67 34.24 -3.64 8.98
CA ILE A 67 34.09 -4.73 8.00
C ILE A 67 33.77 -6.06 8.70
N ASN A 68 34.33 -6.32 9.86
CA ASN A 68 34.04 -7.51 10.65
C ASN A 68 32.61 -7.49 11.21
N LEU A 69 32.11 -6.33 11.64
CA LEU A 69 30.71 -6.15 12.03
C LEU A 69 29.76 -6.39 10.83
N VAL A 70 30.07 -5.83 9.66
CA VAL A 70 29.32 -6.04 8.42
C VAL A 70 29.24 -7.53 8.03
N LYS A 71 30.36 -8.28 8.16
CA LYS A 71 30.38 -9.72 7.85
C LYS A 71 29.55 -10.56 8.83
N LYS A 72 29.50 -10.17 10.10
CA LYS A 72 28.73 -10.86 11.15
C LYS A 72 27.26 -10.47 11.15
N ASP A 73 26.88 -9.38 10.47
CA ASP A 73 25.52 -8.87 10.44
C ASP A 73 24.62 -9.73 9.57
N ASN A 74 23.82 -10.57 10.22
CA ASN A 74 22.82 -11.43 9.60
C ASN A 74 21.42 -10.82 9.58
N ASP A 75 21.29 -9.56 9.96
CA ASP A 75 20.00 -8.87 9.98
C ASP A 75 19.43 -8.78 8.56
N SER A 76 18.29 -9.43 8.34
CA SER A 76 17.69 -9.60 7.02
C SER A 76 16.71 -8.51 6.66
N THR A 77 16.57 -7.46 7.48
CA THR A 77 15.66 -6.36 7.19
C THR A 77 16.04 -5.67 5.87
N GLN A 78 15.03 -5.28 5.12
CA GLN A 78 15.25 -4.67 3.80
C GLN A 78 16.08 -3.39 3.90
N THR A 79 15.99 -2.68 5.01
CA THR A 79 16.64 -1.39 5.25
C THR A 79 18.12 -1.51 5.54
N ASP A 80 18.56 -2.62 6.13
CA ASP A 80 19.93 -2.79 6.62
C ASP A 80 20.95 -3.16 5.52
N TRP A 81 20.45 -3.64 4.39
CA TRP A 81 21.29 -3.96 3.23
C TRP A 81 22.15 -2.78 2.79
N LEU A 82 21.62 -1.57 2.85
CA LEU A 82 22.33 -0.37 2.42
C LEU A 82 23.48 -0.01 3.36
N ALA A 83 23.27 -0.11 4.68
CA ALA A 83 24.35 0.12 5.64
C ALA A 83 25.52 -0.84 5.41
N ARG A 84 25.21 -2.13 5.14
CA ARG A 84 26.25 -3.11 4.78
C ARG A 84 26.96 -2.78 3.47
N LYS A 85 26.22 -2.35 2.44
CA LYS A 85 26.79 -1.94 1.15
C LYS A 85 27.71 -0.74 1.32
N LEU A 86 27.27 0.27 2.05
CA LEU A 86 28.04 1.50 2.28
C LEU A 86 29.46 1.18 2.78
N TYR A 87 29.57 0.36 3.82
CA TYR A 87 30.88 0.07 4.42
C TYR A 87 31.68 -1.04 3.72
N LYS A 88 31.09 -1.76 2.76
CA LYS A 88 31.84 -2.62 1.85
C LYS A 88 32.54 -1.83 0.74
N ASP A 89 31.84 -0.83 0.21
CA ASP A 89 32.22 -0.15 -1.03
C ASP A 89 32.80 1.25 -0.76
N ASN A 90 32.55 1.82 0.44
CA ASN A 90 32.91 3.18 0.78
C ASN A 90 33.70 3.23 2.11
N LYS A 91 34.69 4.11 2.13
CA LYS A 91 35.54 4.33 3.30
C LYS A 91 35.09 5.51 4.17
N ARG A 92 34.01 6.18 3.80
CA ARG A 92 33.48 7.37 4.50
C ARG A 92 32.92 6.99 5.85
N LEU A 93 33.31 7.75 6.89
CA LEU A 93 32.72 7.74 8.21
C LEU A 93 31.64 8.82 8.28
N LEU A 94 30.50 8.53 8.89
CA LEU A 94 29.34 9.43 8.94
C LEU A 94 29.19 10.15 10.29
N TRP A 95 29.61 9.52 11.38
CA TRP A 95 29.32 9.97 12.74
C TRP A 95 30.56 10.28 13.55
N ILE A 96 31.70 9.78 13.10
CA ILE A 96 33.01 9.94 13.76
C ILE A 96 33.78 11.01 13.01
N ASP A 97 34.36 11.93 13.75
CA ASP A 97 35.29 12.93 13.25
C ASP A 97 36.60 12.98 14.09
N THR A 98 37.48 13.93 13.83
CA THR A 98 38.75 14.10 14.53
C THR A 98 38.58 14.43 16.03
N TYR A 99 37.39 14.81 16.45
CA TYR A 99 37.05 15.09 17.85
C TYR A 99 36.28 13.95 18.53
N GLY A 100 36.05 12.85 17.82
CA GLY A 100 35.31 11.67 18.30
C GLY A 100 33.91 11.60 17.74
N ILE A 101 32.92 11.40 18.61
CA ILE A 101 31.51 11.31 18.21
C ILE A 101 30.87 12.71 18.25
N GLY A 102 30.43 13.20 17.11
CA GLY A 102 29.84 14.53 16.97
C GLY A 102 28.40 14.64 17.49
N ASP A 103 27.91 15.89 17.66
CA ASP A 103 26.56 16.21 18.17
C ASP A 103 25.42 15.68 17.29
N LYS A 104 25.71 15.32 16.04
CA LYS A 104 24.72 14.73 15.11
C LYS A 104 24.26 13.34 15.58
N ALA A 105 25.14 12.61 16.27
CA ALA A 105 24.76 11.34 16.92
C ALA A 105 23.72 11.56 18.02
N ASP A 106 23.87 12.60 18.84
CA ASP A 106 22.89 12.95 19.88
C ASP A 106 21.56 13.39 19.28
N THR A 107 21.60 14.17 18.19
CA THR A 107 20.40 14.56 17.44
C THR A 107 19.64 13.33 16.94
N LEU A 108 20.34 12.37 16.33
CA LEU A 108 19.73 11.12 15.85
C LEU A 108 19.14 10.31 17.01
N ILE A 109 19.91 10.09 18.08
CA ILE A 109 19.45 9.31 19.25
C ILE A 109 18.24 9.96 19.90
N SER A 110 18.28 11.27 20.13
CA SER A 110 17.14 12.02 20.67
C SER A 110 15.87 11.86 19.83
N HIS A 111 16.02 11.89 18.51
CA HIS A 111 14.90 11.65 17.59
C HIS A 111 14.38 10.20 17.68
N LEU A 112 15.28 9.22 17.68
CA LEU A 112 14.94 7.80 17.73
C LEU A 112 14.35 7.34 19.08
N LYS A 113 14.57 8.04 20.18
CA LYS A 113 13.87 7.80 21.46
C LYS A 113 12.35 7.99 21.35
N ASN A 114 11.88 8.72 20.36
CA ASN A 114 10.46 8.97 20.13
C ASN A 114 9.78 7.88 19.27
N VAL A 115 10.50 6.85 18.79
CA VAL A 115 9.92 5.79 17.95
C VAL A 115 8.82 4.99 18.64
N GLY A 116 8.76 5.03 19.98
CA GLY A 116 7.63 4.48 20.75
C GLY A 116 6.29 5.09 20.38
N GLY A 117 6.26 6.38 20.01
CA GLY A 117 5.04 7.08 19.55
C GLY A 117 4.45 6.51 18.26
N ILE A 118 5.29 5.91 17.41
CA ILE A 118 4.89 5.23 16.18
C ILE A 118 4.83 3.70 16.35
N GLY A 119 4.91 3.21 17.59
CA GLY A 119 4.74 1.82 17.98
C GLY A 119 5.98 0.93 17.85
N PHE A 120 7.14 1.50 17.60
CA PHE A 120 8.40 0.74 17.47
C PHE A 120 9.18 0.68 18.78
N SER A 121 10.09 -0.28 18.85
CA SER A 121 10.98 -0.47 20.00
C SER A 121 12.28 0.28 19.79
N GLU A 122 12.73 1.01 20.80
CA GLU A 122 14.08 1.62 20.85
C GLU A 122 15.17 0.56 20.64
N LYS A 123 14.97 -0.67 21.12
CA LYS A 123 15.88 -1.81 20.91
C LYS A 123 16.13 -2.08 19.41
N SER A 124 15.12 -1.90 18.57
CA SER A 124 15.23 -2.09 17.12
C SER A 124 16.11 -1.06 16.42
N PHE A 125 16.44 0.01 17.14
CA PHE A 125 17.35 1.08 16.69
C PHE A 125 18.61 1.17 17.56
N TYR A 126 18.88 0.15 18.39
CA TYR A 126 20.08 0.02 19.21
C TYR A 126 20.29 1.14 20.24
N ILE A 127 19.23 1.85 20.68
CA ILE A 127 19.35 3.11 21.44
C ILE A 127 20.15 2.90 22.74
N ALA A 128 19.76 1.94 23.57
CA ALA A 128 20.47 1.68 24.84
C ALA A 128 21.94 1.32 24.63
N ASP A 129 22.25 0.50 23.63
CA ASP A 129 23.63 0.11 23.29
C ASP A 129 24.44 1.32 22.83
N LEU A 130 23.83 2.17 21.96
CA LEU A 130 24.48 3.37 21.45
C LEU A 130 24.75 4.38 22.55
N GLU A 131 23.79 4.62 23.45
CA GLU A 131 23.99 5.53 24.59
C GLU A 131 25.12 5.06 25.50
N ASN A 132 25.14 3.76 25.80
CA ASN A 132 26.22 3.19 26.63
C ASN A 132 27.58 3.32 25.93
N ASP A 133 27.67 2.97 24.65
CA ASP A 133 28.93 3.02 23.90
C ASP A 133 29.42 4.47 23.73
N ILE A 134 28.54 5.43 23.44
CA ILE A 134 28.89 6.86 23.34
C ILE A 134 29.33 7.40 24.71
N GLN A 135 28.64 7.03 25.79
CA GLN A 135 29.03 7.43 27.13
C GLN A 135 30.45 6.92 27.48
N ARG A 136 30.78 5.67 27.14
CA ARG A 136 32.12 5.12 27.32
C ARG A 136 33.19 5.91 26.55
N ILE A 137 32.91 6.24 25.29
CA ILE A 137 33.82 7.05 24.47
C ILE A 137 34.06 8.42 25.11
N ARG A 138 33.00 9.10 25.56
CA ARG A 138 33.08 10.44 26.15
C ARG A 138 33.73 10.46 27.52
N SER A 139 33.61 9.38 28.31
CA SER A 139 34.25 9.24 29.60
C SER A 139 35.61 8.56 29.52
N LEU A 140 36.11 8.22 28.33
CA LEU A 140 37.36 7.52 28.09
C LEU A 140 37.43 6.16 28.82
N ASP A 141 36.29 5.49 29.00
CA ASP A 141 36.15 4.19 29.66
C ASP A 141 36.38 3.05 28.66
N PHE A 142 37.63 2.75 28.39
CA PHE A 142 38.07 1.68 27.49
C PHE A 142 38.62 0.49 28.27
N ASP A 143 38.52 -0.71 27.68
CA ASP A 143 39.11 -1.93 28.23
C ASP A 143 39.89 -2.73 27.17
N ASP A 144 40.69 -3.69 27.61
CA ASP A 144 41.52 -4.50 26.70
C ASP A 144 40.80 -5.68 26.04
N ARG A 145 39.49 -5.82 26.26
CA ARG A 145 38.69 -6.96 25.76
C ARG A 145 37.73 -6.58 24.65
N ALA A 146 36.54 -6.15 25.03
CA ALA A 146 35.43 -5.89 24.09
C ALA A 146 35.18 -4.40 23.85
N ASN A 147 35.84 -3.52 24.60
CA ASN A 147 35.65 -2.08 24.54
C ASN A 147 36.95 -1.34 24.28
N LYS A 148 37.82 -1.89 23.43
CA LYS A 148 38.94 -1.16 22.88
C LYS A 148 38.44 0.04 22.08
N ILE A 149 39.20 1.13 22.12
CA ILE A 149 38.74 2.40 21.50
C ILE A 149 38.35 2.23 20.04
N ASN A 150 39.13 1.53 19.22
CA ASN A 150 38.86 1.33 17.80
C ASN A 150 37.61 0.45 17.56
N GLU A 151 37.41 -0.57 18.40
CA GLU A 151 36.25 -1.45 18.36
C GLU A 151 34.97 -0.70 18.76
N LEU A 152 35.03 0.16 19.79
CA LEU A 152 33.93 1.02 20.22
C LEU A 152 33.55 2.00 19.14
N MET A 153 34.52 2.73 18.58
CA MET A 153 34.31 3.68 17.50
C MET A 153 33.63 2.99 16.30
N ALA A 154 34.17 1.84 15.87
CA ALA A 154 33.61 1.06 14.78
C ALA A 154 32.15 0.61 15.03
N ARG A 155 31.88 0.19 16.28
CA ARG A 155 30.54 -0.28 16.68
C ARG A 155 29.50 0.84 16.67
N VAL A 156 29.86 2.01 17.19
CA VAL A 156 29.01 3.21 17.21
C VAL A 156 28.75 3.69 15.78
N GLU A 157 29.80 3.87 14.97
CA GLU A 157 29.68 4.27 13.56
C GLU A 157 28.71 3.38 12.79
N TYR A 158 28.90 2.06 12.89
CA TYR A 158 28.08 1.10 12.16
C TYR A 158 26.63 1.03 12.67
N LYS A 159 26.43 1.02 14.01
CA LYS A 159 25.08 0.96 14.59
C LYS A 159 24.29 2.25 14.34
N LEU A 160 24.92 3.44 14.46
CA LEU A 160 24.27 4.71 14.14
C LEU A 160 23.84 4.74 12.67
N THR A 161 24.70 4.35 11.76
CA THR A 161 24.37 4.29 10.32
C THR A 161 23.22 3.31 10.06
N LYS A 162 23.23 2.13 10.68
CA LYS A 162 22.12 1.17 10.58
C LYS A 162 20.82 1.76 11.10
N ALA A 163 20.81 2.35 12.28
CA ALA A 163 19.63 2.95 12.90
C ALA A 163 19.08 4.10 12.05
N TYR A 164 19.96 4.97 11.58
CA TYR A 164 19.64 6.12 10.74
C TYR A 164 18.98 5.70 9.42
N LEU A 165 19.66 4.84 8.64
CA LEU A 165 19.13 4.39 7.34
C LEU A 165 17.87 3.55 7.50
N ARG A 166 17.80 2.71 8.55
CA ARG A 166 16.59 1.96 8.89
C ARG A 166 15.40 2.89 9.13
N TYR A 167 15.62 3.94 9.92
CA TYR A 167 14.58 4.94 10.18
C TYR A 167 14.18 5.69 8.92
N CYS A 168 15.12 6.31 8.21
CA CYS A 168 14.83 7.13 7.04
C CYS A 168 14.11 6.35 5.93
N ILE A 169 14.63 5.16 5.59
CA ILE A 169 14.02 4.31 4.55
C ILE A 169 12.67 3.77 5.01
N GLY A 170 12.59 3.31 6.27
CA GLY A 170 11.36 2.75 6.81
C GLY A 170 10.23 3.75 6.87
N GLN A 171 10.49 4.99 7.32
CA GLN A 171 9.48 6.04 7.38
C GLN A 171 9.06 6.52 5.99
N GLN A 172 10.01 6.67 5.08
CA GLN A 172 9.74 7.22 3.75
C GLN A 172 9.09 6.22 2.79
N PHE A 173 9.42 4.90 2.90
CA PHE A 173 9.05 3.88 1.91
C PHE A 173 8.41 2.63 2.52
N GLY A 174 8.31 2.56 3.83
CA GLY A 174 7.81 1.40 4.59
C GLY A 174 8.94 0.49 5.10
N PHE A 175 8.71 -0.07 6.28
CA PHE A 175 9.60 -1.04 6.91
C PHE A 175 9.48 -2.43 6.29
N THR A 176 8.38 -2.66 5.54
CA THR A 176 8.08 -3.94 4.89
C THR A 176 7.97 -3.80 3.38
N ASN A 177 8.17 -4.90 2.66
CA ASN A 177 8.04 -4.92 1.21
C ASN A 177 6.88 -5.81 0.77
N PRO A 178 5.68 -5.25 0.51
CA PRO A 178 4.49 -6.03 0.16
C PRO A 178 4.67 -6.87 -1.13
N TYR A 179 5.49 -6.43 -2.09
CA TYR A 179 5.79 -7.24 -3.28
C TYR A 179 6.44 -8.58 -2.93
N LYS A 180 7.32 -8.59 -1.89
CA LYS A 180 8.05 -9.80 -1.52
C LYS A 180 7.17 -10.82 -0.81
N TYR A 181 6.27 -10.39 0.09
CA TYR A 181 5.50 -11.33 0.88
C TYR A 181 4.09 -11.58 0.34
N LEU A 182 3.40 -10.58 -0.24
CA LEU A 182 2.06 -10.81 -0.80
C LEU A 182 2.11 -11.59 -2.12
N ASN A 183 3.12 -11.36 -2.96
CA ASN A 183 3.30 -12.10 -4.20
C ASN A 183 3.96 -13.49 -4.02
N ARG A 184 4.17 -13.91 -2.78
CA ARG A 184 4.64 -15.26 -2.41
C ARG A 184 3.73 -15.95 -1.40
N LEU A 185 2.52 -15.42 -1.21
CA LEU A 185 1.58 -15.92 -0.22
C LEU A 185 0.81 -17.14 -0.71
N ASP A 186 0.31 -17.09 -1.94
CA ASP A 186 -0.55 -18.13 -2.51
C ASP A 186 0.20 -18.88 -3.63
N PRO A 187 0.45 -20.21 -3.49
CA PRO A 187 0.97 -21.03 -4.57
C PRO A 187 0.04 -20.99 -5.79
N ALA A 188 0.61 -20.96 -6.99
CA ALA A 188 -0.16 -21.00 -8.24
C ALA A 188 -0.76 -22.40 -8.49
N ASN A 189 -0.09 -23.46 -8.02
CA ASN A 189 -0.54 -24.84 -8.13
C ASN A 189 -1.19 -25.30 -6.83
N GLU A 190 -2.35 -25.94 -6.94
CA GLU A 190 -3.06 -26.56 -5.79
C GLU A 190 -2.46 -27.92 -5.37
N ASP A 191 -1.52 -28.47 -6.13
CA ASP A 191 -0.85 -29.72 -5.82
C ASP A 191 0.14 -29.54 -4.65
N THR A 192 -0.25 -30.02 -3.49
CA THR A 192 0.54 -29.93 -2.25
C THR A 192 1.77 -30.85 -2.25
N THR A 193 1.88 -31.78 -3.20
CA THR A 193 3.01 -32.73 -3.30
C THR A 193 4.14 -32.19 -4.20
N ALA A 194 3.85 -31.23 -5.07
CA ALA A 194 4.82 -30.60 -5.93
C ALA A 194 5.56 -29.46 -5.22
N LYS A 195 6.88 -29.36 -5.44
CA LYS A 195 7.64 -28.19 -4.98
C LYS A 195 7.05 -26.94 -5.64
N VAL A 196 6.65 -25.96 -4.80
CA VAL A 196 6.06 -24.70 -5.28
C VAL A 196 7.07 -23.99 -6.17
N LYS A 197 6.77 -23.86 -7.47
CA LYS A 197 7.62 -23.16 -8.45
C LYS A 197 7.12 -21.75 -8.74
N GLU A 198 5.82 -21.53 -8.65
CA GLU A 198 5.16 -20.27 -9.00
C GLU A 198 4.15 -19.85 -7.93
N TYR A 199 4.02 -18.55 -7.75
CA TYR A 199 3.05 -17.93 -6.85
C TYR A 199 2.10 -17.03 -7.61
N ARG A 200 0.90 -16.86 -7.09
CA ARG A 200 -0.07 -15.89 -7.60
C ARG A 200 0.38 -14.48 -7.25
N HIS A 201 0.41 -13.62 -8.24
CA HIS A 201 0.63 -12.20 -8.00
C HIS A 201 -0.64 -11.61 -7.35
N LEU A 202 -0.51 -10.99 -6.19
CA LEU A 202 -1.62 -10.42 -5.41
C LEU A 202 -1.43 -8.93 -5.14
N PHE A 203 -0.27 -8.37 -5.47
CA PHE A 203 0.09 -6.98 -5.22
C PHE A 203 0.81 -6.39 -6.44
N ASP A 204 0.18 -5.38 -7.04
CA ASP A 204 0.70 -4.63 -8.21
C ASP A 204 0.39 -3.12 -8.06
N ILE A 205 0.51 -2.59 -6.83
CA ILE A 205 0.40 -1.15 -6.59
C ILE A 205 1.78 -0.54 -6.86
N PRO A 206 1.93 0.38 -7.83
CA PRO A 206 3.19 1.07 -8.06
C PRO A 206 3.64 1.82 -6.80
N MET A 207 4.85 1.53 -6.32
CA MET A 207 5.42 2.18 -5.14
C MET A 207 6.79 2.74 -5.46
N LYS A 208 7.04 3.96 -4.98
CA LYS A 208 8.39 4.53 -4.98
C LYS A 208 9.28 3.69 -4.07
N ARG A 209 10.50 3.48 -4.51
CA ARG A 209 11.56 2.79 -3.76
C ARG A 209 12.68 3.79 -3.50
N PRO A 210 13.50 3.56 -2.47
CA PRO A 210 14.72 4.34 -2.33
C PRO A 210 15.55 4.17 -3.61
N ASP A 211 15.90 5.27 -4.22
CA ASP A 211 16.78 5.40 -5.37
C ASP A 211 18.13 5.97 -4.96
N ASP A 212 19.07 6.05 -5.90
CA ASP A 212 20.41 6.54 -5.62
C ASP A 212 20.40 8.01 -5.18
N ASP A 213 19.46 8.82 -5.66
CA ASP A 213 19.31 10.23 -5.25
C ASP A 213 18.86 10.32 -3.78
N PHE A 214 17.91 9.50 -3.36
CA PHE A 214 17.51 9.44 -1.96
C PHE A 214 18.66 8.99 -1.06
N TYR A 215 19.42 7.98 -1.49
CA TYR A 215 20.59 7.51 -0.74
C TYR A 215 21.67 8.57 -0.62
N ALA A 216 22.02 9.24 -1.72
CA ALA A 216 22.97 10.32 -1.70
C ALA A 216 22.52 11.45 -0.78
N LYS A 217 21.24 11.83 -0.85
CA LYS A 217 20.65 12.83 0.04
C LYS A 217 20.74 12.40 1.51
N ALA A 218 20.30 11.16 1.83
CA ALA A 218 20.34 10.66 3.20
C ALA A 218 21.76 10.65 3.78
N LEU A 219 22.76 10.19 3.01
CA LEU A 219 24.16 10.19 3.44
C LEU A 219 24.72 11.61 3.66
N ASN A 220 24.32 12.57 2.83
CA ASN A 220 24.73 13.95 3.00
C ASN A 220 24.07 14.59 4.24
N MET A 221 22.78 14.28 4.48
CA MET A 221 22.05 14.79 5.63
C MET A 221 22.54 14.25 6.98
N ALA A 222 23.18 13.08 7.03
CA ALA A 222 23.73 12.52 8.26
C ALA A 222 24.70 13.48 8.98
N ASN A 223 25.46 14.28 8.21
CA ASN A 223 26.43 15.26 8.72
C ASN A 223 25.97 16.71 8.60
N ALA A 224 24.75 16.96 8.11
CA ALA A 224 24.23 18.29 7.92
C ALA A 224 23.61 18.86 9.20
N GLU A 225 23.59 20.19 9.29
CA GLU A 225 22.89 20.88 10.40
C GLU A 225 21.39 20.61 10.38
N GLU A 226 20.84 20.38 9.19
CA GLU A 226 19.44 20.09 8.94
C GLU A 226 19.04 18.64 9.23
N LEU A 227 19.91 17.82 9.86
CA LEU A 227 19.61 16.41 10.17
C LEU A 227 18.24 16.24 10.84
N GLY A 228 17.95 17.02 11.88
CA GLY A 228 16.68 16.95 12.59
C GLY A 228 15.48 17.24 11.68
N ALA A 229 15.56 18.27 10.86
CA ALA A 229 14.52 18.61 9.88
C ALA A 229 14.34 17.50 8.82
N PHE A 230 15.45 16.92 8.37
CA PHE A 230 15.42 15.80 7.44
C PHE A 230 14.73 14.56 8.05
N LEU A 231 15.05 14.20 9.30
CA LEU A 231 14.41 13.09 10.01
C LEU A 231 12.88 13.27 10.10
N CYS A 232 12.41 14.50 10.38
CA CYS A 232 10.98 14.81 10.35
C CYS A 232 10.40 14.72 8.92
N SER A 233 11.15 15.13 7.90
CA SER A 233 10.67 15.18 6.51
C SER A 233 10.44 13.80 5.87
N VAL A 234 11.10 12.76 6.37
CA VAL A 234 10.94 11.39 5.88
C VAL A 234 9.71 10.69 6.45
N GLU A 235 9.10 11.23 7.50
CA GLU A 235 7.87 10.72 8.08
C GLU A 235 6.66 10.97 7.18
N PRO A 236 5.62 10.12 7.22
CA PRO A 236 4.39 10.39 6.49
C PRO A 236 3.71 11.70 6.94
N GLN A 237 3.60 12.67 6.03
CA GLN A 237 3.06 14.01 6.29
C GLN A 237 1.56 14.09 5.93
N ASN A 238 0.72 13.18 6.44
CA ASN A 238 -0.71 13.20 6.14
C ASN A 238 -1.56 13.06 7.41
N ALA A 239 -2.73 13.71 7.40
CA ALA A 239 -3.64 13.72 8.54
C ALA A 239 -4.09 12.31 8.95
N TYR A 240 -4.25 11.40 8.00
CA TYR A 240 -4.65 10.02 8.26
C TYR A 240 -3.61 9.28 9.11
N PHE A 241 -2.32 9.40 8.78
CA PHE A 241 -1.23 8.81 9.57
C PHE A 241 -1.16 9.40 10.97
N ASN A 242 -1.29 10.72 11.09
CA ASN A 242 -1.27 11.42 12.38
C ASN A 242 -2.43 10.98 13.31
N GLU A 243 -3.63 10.80 12.76
CA GLU A 243 -4.76 10.26 13.51
C GLU A 243 -4.52 8.82 13.98
N LEU A 244 -3.85 7.98 13.16
CA LEU A 244 -3.46 6.62 13.58
C LEU A 244 -2.42 6.64 14.70
N CYS A 245 -1.44 7.54 14.66
CA CYS A 245 -0.47 7.74 15.75
C CYS A 245 -1.17 8.15 17.05
N ALA A 246 -2.09 9.11 16.98
CA ALA A 246 -2.88 9.55 18.15
C ALA A 246 -3.70 8.41 18.78
N LYS A 247 -4.32 7.57 17.94
CA LYS A 247 -5.03 6.36 18.39
C LYS A 247 -4.08 5.34 19.02
N LEU A 248 -2.90 5.12 18.43
CA LEU A 248 -1.91 4.18 18.94
C LEU A 248 -1.39 4.59 20.32
N ALA A 249 -1.21 5.87 20.57
CA ALA A 249 -0.71 6.41 21.84
C ALA A 249 -1.61 6.02 23.04
N THR A 250 -2.92 5.93 22.82
CA THR A 250 -3.91 5.62 23.87
C THR A 250 -4.36 4.15 23.88
N GLU A 251 -4.08 3.39 22.81
CA GLU A 251 -4.53 2.02 22.68
C GLU A 251 -3.74 1.06 23.57
N ARG A 252 -4.45 0.27 24.38
CA ARG A 252 -3.88 -0.73 25.30
C ARG A 252 -4.09 -2.17 24.84
N ASN A 253 -5.10 -2.41 24.01
CA ASN A 253 -5.40 -3.75 23.51
C ASN A 253 -4.37 -4.17 22.46
N ALA A 254 -3.64 -5.24 22.71
CA ALA A 254 -2.57 -5.73 21.83
C ALA A 254 -3.04 -6.02 20.39
N LYS A 255 -4.25 -6.58 20.21
CA LYS A 255 -4.82 -6.87 18.89
C LYS A 255 -5.11 -5.57 18.11
N ARG A 256 -5.68 -4.56 18.77
CA ARG A 256 -5.98 -3.27 18.15
C ARG A 256 -4.70 -2.47 17.88
N ARG A 257 -3.67 -2.58 18.75
CA ARG A 257 -2.35 -2.01 18.46
C ARG A 257 -1.77 -2.58 17.15
N TRP A 258 -1.84 -3.89 16.94
CA TRP A 258 -1.39 -4.51 15.69
C TRP A 258 -2.23 -4.08 14.47
N LEU A 259 -3.54 -3.91 14.63
CA LEU A 259 -4.41 -3.35 13.59
C LEU A 259 -3.94 -1.94 13.18
N LEU A 260 -3.68 -1.07 14.17
CA LEU A 260 -3.16 0.28 13.93
C LEU A 260 -1.80 0.23 13.22
N LEU A 261 -0.83 -0.55 13.73
CA LEU A 261 0.51 -0.68 13.16
C LEU A 261 0.49 -1.15 11.70
N CYS A 262 -0.33 -2.14 11.36
CA CYS A 262 -0.48 -2.61 9.99
C CYS A 262 -1.06 -1.52 9.06
N ASN A 263 -2.02 -0.73 9.54
CA ASN A 263 -2.58 0.35 8.74
C ASN A 263 -1.64 1.57 8.66
N MET A 264 -0.87 1.85 9.71
CA MET A 264 0.23 2.84 9.67
C MET A 264 1.31 2.45 8.67
N GLU A 265 1.70 1.17 8.63
CA GLU A 265 2.67 0.69 7.65
C GLU A 265 2.19 0.90 6.21
N ARG A 266 0.91 0.66 5.93
CA ARG A 266 0.32 0.94 4.61
C ARG A 266 0.35 2.43 4.24
N GLN A 267 0.37 3.33 5.21
CA GLN A 267 0.50 4.77 4.94
C GLN A 267 1.95 5.17 4.62
N ARG A 268 2.94 4.41 5.10
CA ARG A 268 4.36 4.61 4.75
C ARG A 268 4.68 4.17 3.32
N TRP A 269 3.89 3.26 2.75
CA TRP A 269 4.10 2.85 1.36
C TRP A 269 3.84 4.01 0.41
N LYS A 270 4.90 4.62 -0.08
CA LYS A 270 4.82 5.77 -0.98
C LYS A 270 4.36 5.33 -2.36
N ARG A 271 3.05 5.30 -2.53
CA ARG A 271 2.43 4.90 -3.80
C ARG A 271 2.75 5.93 -4.87
N THR A 272 2.98 5.47 -6.09
CA THR A 272 2.91 6.33 -7.26
C THR A 272 1.42 6.56 -7.52
N GLU A 273 1.00 7.80 -7.48
CA GLU A 273 -0.40 8.13 -7.78
C GLU A 273 -0.69 7.85 -9.24
N ALA A 274 -1.93 7.43 -9.54
CA ALA A 274 -2.42 7.45 -10.91
C ALA A 274 -2.51 8.91 -11.38
N ASN A 275 -2.53 9.13 -12.68
CA ASN A 275 -2.73 10.46 -13.24
C ASN A 275 -3.98 11.10 -12.61
N ASP A 276 -3.86 12.35 -12.20
CA ASP A 276 -5.00 13.07 -11.65
C ASP A 276 -6.12 13.19 -12.68
N ASN A 277 -7.32 12.84 -12.28
CA ASN A 277 -8.48 13.09 -13.12
C ASN A 277 -8.80 14.60 -13.10
N PRO A 278 -8.88 15.27 -14.27
CA PRO A 278 -9.14 16.72 -14.34
C PRO A 278 -10.44 17.17 -13.64
N LYS A 279 -11.40 16.25 -13.47
CA LYS A 279 -12.65 16.49 -12.74
C LYS A 279 -12.56 16.08 -11.25
N GLY A 280 -11.38 15.79 -10.72
CA GLY A 280 -11.16 15.41 -9.31
C GLY A 280 -11.79 14.08 -8.91
N ARG A 281 -12.18 13.22 -9.87
CA ARG A 281 -12.84 11.93 -9.61
C ARG A 281 -11.83 10.83 -9.37
N LYS A 282 -12.14 9.94 -8.42
CA LYS A 282 -11.36 8.71 -8.17
C LYS A 282 -12.24 7.63 -7.54
N VAL A 283 -11.87 6.39 -7.77
CA VAL A 283 -12.56 5.22 -7.23
C VAL A 283 -11.63 4.44 -6.33
N VAL A 284 -12.09 4.13 -5.13
CA VAL A 284 -11.38 3.28 -4.16
C VAL A 284 -12.24 2.07 -3.84
N VAL A 285 -11.71 0.87 -4.06
CA VAL A 285 -12.32 -0.37 -3.58
C VAL A 285 -11.53 -0.86 -2.39
N ASN A 286 -12.13 -0.81 -1.19
CA ASN A 286 -11.53 -1.39 0.00
C ASN A 286 -12.04 -2.81 0.22
N ILE A 287 -11.17 -3.80 -0.04
CA ILE A 287 -11.54 -5.22 -0.01
C ILE A 287 -12.06 -5.67 1.37
N PRO A 288 -11.38 -5.40 2.52
CA PRO A 288 -11.87 -5.80 3.84
C PRO A 288 -13.23 -5.20 4.19
N ALA A 289 -13.53 -4.01 3.70
CA ALA A 289 -14.81 -3.33 3.91
C ALA A 289 -15.93 -3.89 3.02
N PHE A 290 -15.58 -4.58 1.94
CA PHE A 290 -16.52 -4.92 0.85
C PHE A 290 -17.27 -3.68 0.34
N ARG A 291 -16.54 -2.56 0.17
CA ARG A 291 -17.08 -1.28 -0.25
C ARG A 291 -16.30 -0.70 -1.43
N LEU A 292 -17.03 0.00 -2.28
CA LEU A 292 -16.51 0.90 -3.29
C LEU A 292 -16.90 2.31 -2.90
N TYR A 293 -15.94 3.22 -2.93
CA TYR A 293 -16.09 4.65 -2.72
C TYR A 293 -15.74 5.36 -4.03
N ALA A 294 -16.68 6.08 -4.59
CA ALA A 294 -16.51 6.89 -5.79
C ALA A 294 -16.53 8.37 -5.37
N TYR A 295 -15.34 8.96 -5.31
CA TYR A 295 -15.13 10.34 -4.86
C TYR A 295 -15.27 11.33 -6.01
N SER A 296 -16.02 12.39 -5.78
CA SER A 296 -16.04 13.63 -6.59
C SER A 296 -15.65 14.80 -5.70
N PRO A 297 -15.35 15.99 -6.25
CA PRO A 297 -15.01 17.15 -5.42
C PRO A 297 -16.02 17.45 -4.31
N ASP A 298 -17.30 17.33 -4.60
CA ASP A 298 -18.39 17.75 -3.69
C ASP A 298 -19.16 16.59 -3.08
N SER A 299 -18.90 15.34 -3.49
CA SER A 299 -19.69 14.19 -3.05
C SER A 299 -18.91 12.89 -3.05
N THR A 300 -19.41 11.92 -2.30
CA THR A 300 -18.90 10.54 -2.32
C THR A 300 -20.07 9.58 -2.45
N MET A 301 -20.05 8.77 -3.51
CA MET A 301 -20.97 7.65 -3.64
C MET A 301 -20.35 6.41 -3.05
N GLU A 302 -21.03 5.79 -2.11
CA GLU A 302 -20.61 4.53 -1.49
C GLU A 302 -21.56 3.40 -1.89
N MET A 303 -21.02 2.21 -2.20
CA MET A 303 -21.81 1.02 -2.48
C MET A 303 -21.12 -0.26 -2.04
N LYS A 304 -21.91 -1.32 -1.84
CA LYS A 304 -21.41 -2.64 -1.52
C LYS A 304 -20.74 -3.28 -2.74
N VAL A 305 -19.70 -4.10 -2.46
CA VAL A 305 -19.07 -4.92 -3.48
C VAL A 305 -18.89 -6.36 -3.01
N GLY A 306 -18.84 -7.30 -3.98
CA GLY A 306 -18.37 -8.65 -3.77
C GLY A 306 -16.97 -8.79 -4.35
N CYS A 307 -16.03 -9.34 -3.57
CA CYS A 307 -14.64 -9.55 -3.95
C CYS A 307 -14.31 -11.03 -4.12
N GLY A 308 -13.09 -11.34 -4.53
CA GLY A 308 -12.58 -12.70 -4.65
C GLY A 308 -12.65 -13.48 -3.35
N ALA A 309 -12.95 -14.77 -3.44
CA ALA A 309 -12.89 -15.69 -2.31
C ALA A 309 -11.44 -15.83 -1.80
N THR A 310 -11.25 -16.37 -0.60
CA THR A 310 -9.90 -16.57 0.00
C THR A 310 -8.96 -17.41 -0.87
N LYS A 311 -9.49 -18.34 -1.65
CA LYS A 311 -8.72 -19.14 -2.62
C LYS A 311 -8.52 -18.43 -3.97
N THR A 312 -9.28 -17.39 -4.26
CA THR A 312 -9.25 -16.64 -5.52
C THR A 312 -9.27 -15.14 -5.23
N LYS A 313 -8.33 -14.69 -4.40
CA LYS A 313 -8.25 -13.31 -3.91
C LYS A 313 -8.25 -12.29 -5.04
N THR A 314 -8.94 -11.17 -4.83
CA THR A 314 -8.81 -9.98 -5.67
C THR A 314 -7.41 -9.37 -5.44
N PRO A 315 -6.62 -9.11 -6.50
CA PRO A 315 -5.32 -8.47 -6.36
C PRO A 315 -5.47 -7.00 -5.95
N LEU A 316 -4.46 -6.50 -5.22
CA LEU A 316 -4.32 -5.08 -4.92
C LEU A 316 -3.58 -4.40 -6.07
N LEU A 317 -4.17 -3.37 -6.65
CA LEU A 317 -3.59 -2.69 -7.80
C LEU A 317 -4.04 -1.23 -7.90
N THR A 318 -3.32 -0.46 -8.70
CA THR A 318 -3.71 0.88 -9.15
C THR A 318 -3.86 0.85 -10.66
N SER A 319 -4.95 1.43 -11.18
CA SER A 319 -5.24 1.52 -12.61
C SER A 319 -6.17 2.70 -12.90
N GLU A 320 -6.71 2.78 -14.12
CA GLU A 320 -7.67 3.79 -14.56
C GLU A 320 -8.83 3.14 -15.31
N ILE A 321 -10.05 3.45 -14.92
CA ILE A 321 -11.25 2.99 -15.64
C ILE A 321 -11.33 3.79 -16.94
N ASN A 322 -11.35 3.07 -18.07
CA ASN A 322 -11.26 3.66 -19.41
C ASN A 322 -12.45 3.35 -20.31
N ARG A 323 -13.27 2.32 -19.98
CA ARG A 323 -14.38 1.87 -20.82
C ARG A 323 -15.42 1.08 -20.03
N MET A 324 -16.65 1.15 -20.49
CA MET A 324 -17.76 0.31 -20.06
C MET A 324 -18.25 -0.53 -21.25
N ASP A 325 -18.47 -1.82 -21.07
CA ASP A 325 -19.10 -2.70 -22.05
C ASP A 325 -20.50 -3.11 -21.55
N ILE A 326 -21.51 -2.85 -22.37
CA ILE A 326 -22.91 -3.08 -22.04
C ILE A 326 -23.36 -4.42 -22.61
N ASN A 327 -24.11 -5.22 -21.84
CA ASN A 327 -24.48 -6.60 -22.15
C ASN A 327 -23.33 -7.45 -22.68
N PRO A 328 -22.24 -7.53 -21.91
CA PRO A 328 -21.02 -8.19 -22.36
C PRO A 328 -21.26 -9.68 -22.57
N LEU A 329 -20.60 -10.19 -23.59
CA LEU A 329 -20.40 -11.62 -23.74
C LEU A 329 -19.34 -12.08 -22.71
N TRP A 330 -19.67 -13.08 -21.88
CA TRP A 330 -18.71 -13.58 -20.93
C TRP A 330 -17.88 -14.75 -21.51
N ASN A 331 -16.65 -14.49 -21.86
CA ASN A 331 -15.69 -15.54 -22.16
C ASN A 331 -15.23 -16.19 -20.85
N ILE A 332 -15.61 -17.43 -20.61
CA ILE A 332 -15.34 -18.13 -19.36
C ILE A 332 -13.84 -18.44 -19.26
N PRO A 333 -13.16 -18.00 -18.18
CA PRO A 333 -11.73 -18.30 -17.98
C PRO A 333 -11.43 -19.80 -17.89
N MET A 334 -10.23 -20.21 -18.34
CA MET A 334 -9.82 -21.62 -18.31
C MET A 334 -9.83 -22.25 -16.93
N SER A 335 -9.54 -21.48 -15.87
CA SER A 335 -9.63 -21.95 -14.49
C SER A 335 -11.05 -22.38 -14.12
N ILE A 336 -12.05 -21.61 -14.52
CA ILE A 336 -13.48 -21.91 -14.32
C ILE A 336 -13.91 -23.06 -15.25
N ILE A 337 -13.46 -23.02 -16.53
CA ILE A 337 -13.77 -24.13 -17.46
C ILE A 337 -13.28 -25.46 -16.88
N LYS A 338 -12.03 -25.54 -16.45
CA LYS A 338 -11.44 -26.78 -15.91
C LYS A 338 -12.17 -27.30 -14.68
N LYS A 339 -12.61 -26.41 -13.80
CA LYS A 339 -13.20 -26.77 -12.52
C LYS A 339 -14.72 -26.99 -12.61
N ASP A 340 -15.43 -26.03 -13.21
CA ASP A 340 -16.88 -25.92 -13.07
C ASP A 340 -17.65 -26.30 -14.34
N VAL A 341 -17.01 -26.25 -15.54
CA VAL A 341 -17.70 -26.51 -16.82
C VAL A 341 -17.33 -27.87 -17.41
N ALA A 342 -16.05 -28.22 -17.42
CA ALA A 342 -15.55 -29.47 -18.03
C ALA A 342 -16.16 -30.76 -17.42
N PRO A 343 -16.51 -30.84 -16.12
CA PRO A 343 -17.25 -31.96 -15.58
C PRO A 343 -18.62 -32.23 -16.22
N HIS A 344 -19.21 -31.21 -16.85
CA HIS A 344 -20.53 -31.26 -17.49
C HIS A 344 -20.45 -31.41 -19.03
N ALA A 345 -19.26 -31.75 -19.57
CA ALA A 345 -19.11 -31.98 -21.01
C ALA A 345 -20.10 -33.04 -21.52
N GLY A 346 -20.67 -32.84 -22.71
CA GLY A 346 -21.70 -33.73 -23.28
C GLY A 346 -23.13 -33.46 -22.79
N ASN A 347 -23.30 -32.71 -21.69
CA ASN A 347 -24.63 -32.41 -21.14
C ASN A 347 -25.22 -31.13 -21.80
N SER A 348 -25.97 -31.28 -22.88
CA SER A 348 -26.56 -30.16 -23.61
C SER A 348 -27.48 -29.27 -22.75
N HIS A 349 -28.22 -29.87 -21.80
CA HIS A 349 -29.10 -29.13 -20.90
C HIS A 349 -28.31 -28.18 -19.97
N TYR A 350 -27.13 -28.62 -19.48
CA TYR A 350 -26.27 -27.76 -18.65
C TYR A 350 -25.83 -26.49 -19.41
N PHE A 351 -25.47 -26.64 -20.68
CA PHE A 351 -25.01 -25.51 -21.50
C PHE A 351 -26.17 -24.59 -21.92
N THR A 352 -27.28 -25.16 -22.40
CA THR A 352 -28.44 -24.36 -22.86
C THR A 352 -29.12 -23.61 -21.70
N SER A 353 -29.32 -24.25 -20.54
CA SER A 353 -29.93 -23.59 -19.39
C SER A 353 -29.11 -22.42 -18.83
N ARG A 354 -27.80 -22.43 -19.09
CA ARG A 354 -26.88 -21.34 -18.73
C ARG A 354 -26.57 -20.38 -19.87
N ARG A 355 -27.15 -20.62 -21.06
CA ARG A 355 -26.89 -19.85 -22.28
C ARG A 355 -25.39 -19.87 -22.64
N TYR A 356 -24.74 -21.02 -22.43
CA TYR A 356 -23.35 -21.25 -22.81
C TYR A 356 -23.30 -21.78 -24.23
N PHE A 357 -22.33 -21.28 -24.99
CA PHE A 357 -21.98 -21.81 -26.30
C PHE A 357 -20.47 -22.02 -26.40
N ILE A 358 -20.08 -22.98 -27.25
CA ILE A 358 -18.70 -23.45 -27.38
C ILE A 358 -18.23 -23.10 -28.78
N VAL A 359 -17.06 -22.47 -28.88
CA VAL A 359 -16.44 -22.08 -30.16
C VAL A 359 -15.08 -22.75 -30.28
N ASP A 360 -14.85 -23.42 -31.38
CA ASP A 360 -13.53 -23.87 -31.78
C ASP A 360 -12.69 -22.65 -32.19
N ARG A 361 -11.56 -22.44 -31.52
CA ARG A 361 -10.69 -21.26 -31.75
C ARG A 361 -10.02 -21.25 -33.10
N ASN A 362 -9.78 -22.45 -33.70
CA ASN A 362 -9.10 -22.58 -34.97
C ASN A 362 -10.04 -22.30 -36.15
N THR A 363 -11.27 -22.77 -36.06
CA THR A 363 -12.25 -22.66 -37.16
C THR A 363 -13.28 -21.56 -36.97
N GLY A 364 -13.42 -21.01 -35.75
CA GLY A 364 -14.47 -20.05 -35.40
C GLY A 364 -15.88 -20.66 -35.33
N LYS A 365 -16.03 -21.97 -35.56
CA LYS A 365 -17.36 -22.62 -35.61
C LYS A 365 -17.90 -22.89 -34.20
N ILE A 366 -19.20 -22.75 -34.05
CA ILE A 366 -19.92 -23.16 -32.84
C ILE A 366 -20.06 -24.68 -32.87
N ILE A 367 -19.67 -25.31 -31.75
CA ILE A 367 -19.72 -26.76 -31.55
C ILE A 367 -20.92 -27.11 -30.66
N SER A 368 -21.67 -28.14 -31.05
CA SER A 368 -22.76 -28.66 -30.21
C SER A 368 -22.19 -29.19 -28.88
N PRO A 369 -22.79 -28.81 -27.74
CA PRO A 369 -22.37 -29.32 -26.42
C PRO A 369 -22.39 -30.85 -26.32
N ALA A 370 -23.28 -31.53 -27.05
CA ALA A 370 -23.37 -32.99 -27.08
C ALA A 370 -22.09 -33.66 -27.64
N ASN A 371 -21.35 -32.96 -28.49
CA ASN A 371 -20.17 -33.46 -29.17
C ASN A 371 -18.85 -33.12 -28.48
N VAL A 372 -18.89 -32.54 -27.25
CA VAL A 372 -17.73 -32.04 -26.54
C VAL A 372 -17.39 -32.94 -25.37
N THR A 373 -16.11 -33.31 -25.26
CA THR A 373 -15.58 -34.07 -24.10
C THR A 373 -14.90 -33.16 -23.08
N SER A 374 -14.73 -33.68 -21.86
CA SER A 374 -14.02 -32.95 -20.80
C SER A 374 -12.57 -32.62 -21.19
N SER A 375 -11.89 -33.53 -21.90
CA SER A 375 -10.54 -33.29 -22.40
C SER A 375 -10.49 -32.17 -23.46
N MET A 376 -11.47 -32.09 -24.36
CA MET A 376 -11.58 -31.01 -25.32
C MET A 376 -11.70 -29.65 -24.62
N LEU A 377 -12.57 -29.53 -23.64
CA LEU A 377 -12.76 -28.27 -22.88
C LEU A 377 -11.49 -27.88 -22.09
N ARG A 378 -10.72 -28.86 -21.61
CA ARG A 378 -9.49 -28.63 -20.86
C ARG A 378 -8.27 -28.30 -21.73
N SER A 379 -8.31 -28.60 -23.04
CA SER A 379 -7.20 -28.40 -23.97
C SER A 379 -6.85 -26.93 -24.25
N GLY A 380 -7.82 -26.02 -24.03
CA GLY A 380 -7.69 -24.59 -24.40
C GLY A 380 -8.01 -24.29 -25.87
N GLN A 381 -8.19 -25.31 -26.73
CA GLN A 381 -8.60 -25.13 -28.11
C GLN A 381 -10.03 -24.58 -28.22
N TYR A 382 -10.89 -24.92 -27.27
CA TYR A 382 -12.29 -24.50 -27.26
C TYR A 382 -12.52 -23.36 -26.28
N ARG A 383 -13.21 -22.31 -26.76
CA ARG A 383 -13.70 -21.21 -25.93
C ARG A 383 -15.13 -21.50 -25.51
N VAL A 384 -15.42 -21.46 -24.23
CA VAL A 384 -16.80 -21.45 -23.73
C VAL A 384 -17.19 -20.01 -23.39
N SER A 385 -18.33 -19.56 -23.90
CA SER A 385 -18.82 -18.22 -23.68
C SER A 385 -20.29 -18.26 -23.23
N GLN A 386 -20.68 -17.28 -22.41
CA GLN A 386 -22.07 -17.04 -22.04
C GLN A 386 -22.60 -15.83 -22.81
N GLU A 387 -23.79 -15.94 -23.37
CA GLU A 387 -24.46 -14.84 -24.06
C GLU A 387 -24.72 -13.66 -23.12
N GLY A 388 -24.68 -12.45 -23.68
CA GLY A 388 -25.04 -11.23 -22.96
C GLY A 388 -26.53 -11.16 -22.62
N GLY A 389 -26.89 -10.34 -21.66
CA GLY A 389 -28.27 -10.12 -21.28
C GLY A 389 -28.67 -10.79 -19.97
N GLU A 390 -29.96 -11.10 -19.81
CA GLU A 390 -30.49 -11.65 -18.56
C GLU A 390 -29.81 -12.97 -18.17
N GLY A 391 -29.54 -13.14 -16.86
CA GLY A 391 -28.89 -14.35 -16.35
C GLY A 391 -27.38 -14.43 -16.62
N ASN A 392 -26.79 -13.48 -17.34
CA ASN A 392 -25.35 -13.45 -17.54
C ASN A 392 -24.63 -13.25 -16.20
N SER A 393 -23.58 -14.04 -15.97
CA SER A 393 -22.80 -13.99 -14.72
C SER A 393 -22.10 -12.65 -14.49
N LEU A 394 -21.80 -11.89 -15.55
CA LEU A 394 -21.25 -10.54 -15.49
C LEU A 394 -22.32 -9.44 -15.36
N GLY A 395 -23.60 -9.84 -15.31
CA GLY A 395 -24.72 -8.89 -15.34
C GLY A 395 -24.83 -8.15 -16.66
N ARG A 396 -25.24 -6.88 -16.59
CA ARG A 396 -25.55 -6.05 -17.76
C ARG A 396 -24.40 -5.13 -18.18
N ILE A 397 -23.36 -4.96 -17.35
CA ILE A 397 -22.28 -4.01 -17.62
C ILE A 397 -20.97 -4.45 -16.97
N ILE A 398 -19.85 -4.23 -17.68
CA ILE A 398 -18.48 -4.37 -17.19
C ILE A 398 -17.80 -3.00 -17.27
N PHE A 399 -16.99 -2.69 -16.26
CA PHE A 399 -16.12 -1.52 -16.21
C PHE A 399 -14.67 -2.00 -16.38
N ARG A 400 -14.03 -1.57 -17.45
CA ARG A 400 -12.71 -2.01 -17.86
C ARG A 400 -11.63 -1.04 -17.40
N PHE A 401 -10.53 -1.62 -16.97
CA PHE A 401 -9.29 -0.96 -16.64
C PHE A 401 -8.11 -1.90 -16.95
N ASP A 402 -6.97 -1.32 -17.27
CA ASP A 402 -5.80 -2.09 -17.67
C ASP A 402 -5.15 -2.79 -16.47
N ASN A 403 -4.93 -4.08 -16.55
CA ASN A 403 -4.27 -4.88 -15.51
C ASN A 403 -3.79 -6.24 -16.06
N LYS A 404 -2.82 -6.85 -15.37
CA LYS A 404 -2.24 -8.15 -15.73
C LYS A 404 -3.04 -9.36 -15.21
N PHE A 405 -4.11 -9.13 -14.44
CA PHE A 405 -4.83 -10.16 -13.71
C PHE A 405 -6.13 -10.59 -14.38
N SER A 406 -6.49 -9.94 -15.46
CA SER A 406 -7.79 -10.14 -16.13
C SER A 406 -8.98 -9.96 -15.19
N VAL A 407 -8.88 -9.03 -14.23
CA VAL A 407 -9.95 -8.63 -13.32
C VAL A 407 -10.63 -7.35 -13.81
N TYR A 408 -11.89 -7.19 -13.48
CA TYR A 408 -12.69 -6.01 -13.80
C TYR A 408 -13.80 -5.81 -12.75
N LEU A 409 -14.40 -4.62 -12.74
CA LEU A 409 -15.63 -4.39 -12.00
C LEU A 409 -16.81 -4.73 -12.90
N HIS A 410 -17.86 -5.33 -12.34
CA HIS A 410 -19.01 -5.72 -13.16
C HIS A 410 -20.31 -5.82 -12.34
N ASP A 411 -21.42 -5.81 -13.03
CA ASP A 411 -22.74 -6.14 -12.50
C ASP A 411 -22.83 -7.65 -12.19
N THR A 412 -23.97 -8.10 -11.71
CA THR A 412 -24.24 -9.52 -11.41
C THR A 412 -25.71 -9.84 -11.47
N SER A 413 -26.04 -11.02 -11.99
CA SER A 413 -27.39 -11.59 -11.90
C SER A 413 -27.74 -12.08 -10.47
N SER A 414 -26.72 -12.41 -9.66
CA SER A 414 -26.90 -12.91 -8.29
C SER A 414 -26.77 -11.77 -7.28
N ARG A 415 -27.86 -11.09 -6.94
CA ARG A 415 -27.84 -9.90 -6.09
C ARG A 415 -27.96 -10.19 -4.58
N LYS A 416 -28.49 -11.35 -4.19
CA LYS A 416 -28.77 -11.72 -2.79
C LYS A 416 -27.52 -11.68 -1.87
N PHE A 417 -26.32 -11.91 -2.43
CA PHE A 417 -25.10 -11.86 -1.61
C PHE A 417 -24.77 -10.45 -1.09
N PHE A 418 -25.32 -9.37 -1.69
CA PHE A 418 -25.14 -8.01 -1.15
C PHE A 418 -25.80 -7.79 0.21
N GLU A 419 -26.72 -8.68 0.60
CA GLU A 419 -27.35 -8.69 1.94
C GLU A 419 -26.41 -9.30 3.00
N GLN A 420 -25.40 -10.06 2.57
CA GLN A 420 -24.45 -10.71 3.47
C GLN A 420 -23.38 -9.73 3.94
N ASN A 421 -22.88 -9.94 5.18
CA ASN A 421 -21.76 -9.16 5.72
C ASN A 421 -20.42 -9.55 5.09
N VAL A 422 -20.20 -10.83 4.78
CA VAL A 422 -18.98 -11.33 4.12
C VAL A 422 -19.30 -11.60 2.67
N ARG A 423 -18.66 -10.87 1.78
CA ARG A 423 -18.92 -10.91 0.34
C ARG A 423 -17.68 -11.32 -0.48
N SER A 424 -16.87 -12.23 0.08
CA SER A 424 -15.74 -12.86 -0.63
C SER A 424 -16.22 -14.07 -1.45
N VAL A 425 -16.84 -13.81 -2.60
CA VAL A 425 -17.64 -14.79 -3.35
C VAL A 425 -17.24 -14.97 -4.81
N SER A 426 -16.30 -14.15 -5.33
CA SER A 426 -15.92 -14.18 -6.75
C SER A 426 -14.61 -14.95 -7.00
N HIS A 427 -14.28 -15.12 -8.28
CA HIS A 427 -13.00 -15.66 -8.73
C HIS A 427 -11.91 -14.58 -8.93
N GLY A 428 -12.07 -13.42 -8.28
CA GLY A 428 -11.11 -12.31 -8.33
C GLY A 428 -11.69 -11.00 -8.83
N CYS A 429 -12.67 -11.02 -9.74
CA CYS A 429 -13.38 -9.83 -10.20
C CYS A 429 -14.24 -9.22 -9.10
N ILE A 430 -14.58 -7.94 -9.26
CA ILE A 430 -15.33 -7.18 -8.27
C ILE A 430 -16.76 -6.97 -8.78
N ARG A 431 -17.74 -7.52 -8.05
CA ARG A 431 -19.16 -7.34 -8.31
C ARG A 431 -19.66 -6.10 -7.59
N ILE A 432 -20.39 -5.22 -8.27
CA ILE A 432 -20.88 -3.96 -7.70
C ILE A 432 -22.40 -3.93 -7.55
N GLU A 433 -22.87 -3.27 -6.49
CA GLU A 433 -24.29 -3.25 -6.11
C GLU A 433 -25.15 -2.37 -7.00
N ARG A 434 -24.66 -1.18 -7.39
CA ARG A 434 -25.40 -0.17 -8.16
C ARG A 434 -24.67 0.16 -9.48
N PRO A 435 -24.72 -0.74 -10.48
CA PRO A 435 -23.88 -0.62 -11.66
C PRO A 435 -24.27 0.55 -12.57
N PHE A 436 -25.56 0.90 -12.67
CA PHE A 436 -25.99 2.04 -13.48
C PHE A 436 -25.59 3.38 -12.82
N ASP A 437 -25.77 3.52 -11.50
CA ASP A 437 -25.34 4.73 -10.78
C ASP A 437 -23.83 4.93 -10.92
N PHE A 438 -23.08 3.83 -10.90
CA PHE A 438 -21.63 3.89 -11.11
C PHE A 438 -21.26 4.27 -12.55
N ALA A 439 -22.03 3.79 -13.55
CA ALA A 439 -21.84 4.21 -14.94
C ALA A 439 -22.11 5.70 -15.12
N GLN A 440 -23.18 6.23 -14.51
CA GLN A 440 -23.50 7.66 -14.51
C GLN A 440 -22.39 8.48 -13.86
N TYR A 441 -21.89 8.07 -12.67
CA TYR A 441 -20.75 8.71 -12.01
C TYR A 441 -19.51 8.80 -12.91
N LEU A 442 -19.18 7.71 -13.63
CA LEU A 442 -17.99 7.68 -14.50
C LEU A 442 -18.12 8.62 -15.69
N LEU A 443 -19.32 8.82 -16.23
CA LEU A 443 -19.56 9.74 -17.33
C LEU A 443 -19.65 11.20 -16.85
N GLY A 444 -20.24 11.43 -15.69
CA GLY A 444 -20.38 12.73 -15.07
C GLY A 444 -21.79 13.28 -15.17
N ASP A 445 -22.01 14.34 -14.40
CA ASP A 445 -23.32 14.95 -14.24
C ASP A 445 -23.76 15.78 -15.47
N ASP A 446 -22.77 16.21 -16.30
CA ASP A 446 -22.99 16.98 -17.53
C ASP A 446 -23.29 16.09 -18.75
N GLU A 447 -23.47 14.78 -18.56
CA GLU A 447 -23.65 13.87 -19.68
C GLU A 447 -25.07 14.01 -20.28
N ASP A 448 -25.18 13.84 -21.61
CA ASP A 448 -26.44 13.86 -22.35
C ASP A 448 -27.42 12.80 -21.83
N GLU A 449 -28.60 13.23 -21.37
CA GLU A 449 -29.63 12.34 -20.82
C GLU A 449 -30.06 11.26 -21.82
N TRP A 450 -30.04 11.55 -23.13
CA TRP A 450 -30.31 10.55 -24.14
C TRP A 450 -29.22 9.47 -24.19
N LYS A 451 -27.97 9.84 -23.99
CA LYS A 451 -26.86 8.86 -23.88
C LYS A 451 -27.06 7.98 -22.67
N LEU A 452 -27.43 8.56 -21.52
CA LEU A 452 -27.76 7.80 -20.31
C LEU A 452 -28.96 6.87 -20.53
N ASP A 453 -30.01 7.31 -21.25
CA ASP A 453 -31.14 6.45 -21.58
C ASP A 453 -30.78 5.33 -22.55
N ARG A 454 -29.89 5.56 -23.50
CA ARG A 454 -29.39 4.48 -24.37
C ARG A 454 -28.71 3.38 -23.54
N ILE A 455 -27.97 3.76 -22.47
CA ILE A 455 -27.36 2.81 -21.55
C ILE A 455 -28.45 2.10 -20.72
N ARG A 456 -29.41 2.84 -20.14
CA ARG A 456 -30.55 2.27 -19.38
C ARG A 456 -31.29 1.24 -20.20
N ILE A 457 -31.75 1.63 -21.39
CA ILE A 457 -32.51 0.76 -22.30
C ILE A 457 -31.71 -0.48 -22.67
N SER A 458 -30.42 -0.30 -22.97
CA SER A 458 -29.52 -1.43 -23.28
C SER A 458 -29.27 -2.36 -22.08
N MET A 459 -29.40 -1.86 -20.85
CA MET A 459 -29.33 -2.65 -19.61
C MET A 459 -30.70 -3.21 -19.17
N ASP A 460 -31.74 -3.05 -20.00
CA ASP A 460 -33.16 -3.39 -19.69
C ASP A 460 -33.69 -2.63 -18.46
N LEU A 461 -33.21 -1.40 -18.25
CA LEU A 461 -33.74 -0.46 -17.27
C LEU A 461 -34.72 0.53 -17.93
N GLU A 462 -35.60 1.11 -17.11
CA GLU A 462 -36.54 2.12 -17.57
C GLU A 462 -35.84 3.43 -17.94
N PRO A 463 -36.11 4.00 -19.13
CA PRO A 463 -35.58 5.30 -19.53
C PRO A 463 -36.26 6.44 -18.76
N LYS A 464 -35.63 7.61 -18.72
CA LYS A 464 -36.15 8.80 -18.03
C LYS A 464 -36.65 9.88 -19.00
N THR A 465 -36.12 9.94 -20.23
CA THR A 465 -36.53 10.95 -21.22
C THR A 465 -37.77 10.52 -22.00
N GLU A 466 -38.54 11.48 -22.48
CA GLU A 466 -39.67 11.19 -23.37
C GLU A 466 -39.25 10.41 -24.61
N ARG A 467 -38.07 10.74 -25.16
CA ARG A 467 -37.47 10.02 -26.29
C ARG A 467 -37.21 8.56 -25.96
N GLY A 468 -36.71 8.30 -24.76
CA GLY A 468 -36.44 6.94 -24.27
C GLY A 468 -37.74 6.16 -24.07
N LEU A 469 -38.74 6.76 -23.40
CA LEU A 469 -40.06 6.16 -23.19
C LEU A 469 -40.74 5.82 -24.51
N LYS A 470 -40.73 6.74 -25.50
CA LYS A 470 -41.25 6.50 -26.86
C LYS A 470 -40.48 5.39 -27.58
N HIS A 471 -39.17 5.26 -27.34
CA HIS A 471 -38.36 4.19 -27.94
C HIS A 471 -38.77 2.82 -27.41
N VAL A 472 -38.92 2.65 -26.07
CA VAL A 472 -39.25 1.35 -25.47
C VAL A 472 -40.69 0.93 -25.63
N SER A 473 -41.64 1.88 -25.89
CA SER A 473 -43.02 1.59 -26.22
C SER A 473 -43.18 0.96 -27.59
N ASP A 474 -42.24 1.19 -28.51
CA ASP A 474 -42.21 0.59 -29.83
C ASP A 474 -41.52 -0.78 -29.77
N THR A 475 -42.31 -1.84 -29.71
CA THR A 475 -41.80 -3.23 -29.58
C THR A 475 -41.00 -3.72 -30.78
N THR A 476 -41.06 -2.99 -31.92
CA THR A 476 -40.27 -3.33 -33.12
C THR A 476 -38.81 -2.87 -33.02
N LYS A 477 -38.53 -1.94 -32.11
CA LYS A 477 -37.18 -1.37 -31.94
C LYS A 477 -36.29 -2.21 -31.04
N SER A 478 -35.02 -2.28 -31.41
CA SER A 478 -34.02 -2.94 -30.59
C SER A 478 -33.81 -2.22 -29.27
N ARG A 479 -33.75 -2.99 -28.20
CA ARG A 479 -33.28 -2.49 -26.87
C ARG A 479 -31.76 -2.46 -26.73
N ARG A 480 -31.00 -2.89 -27.72
CA ARG A 480 -29.52 -2.90 -27.71
C ARG A 480 -29.00 -1.70 -28.49
N LEU A 481 -29.07 -0.51 -27.88
CA LEU A 481 -28.72 0.77 -28.51
C LEU A 481 -27.26 1.12 -28.45
N ILE A 482 -26.55 0.54 -27.46
CA ILE A 482 -25.13 0.82 -27.24
C ILE A 482 -24.46 -0.41 -26.62
N ASN A 483 -23.30 -0.77 -27.15
CA ASN A 483 -22.54 -1.94 -26.68
C ASN A 483 -21.31 -1.57 -25.86
N SER A 484 -20.76 -0.36 -26.04
CA SER A 484 -19.59 0.12 -25.34
C SER A 484 -19.57 1.63 -25.24
N VAL A 485 -19.04 2.14 -24.15
CA VAL A 485 -18.86 3.58 -23.90
C VAL A 485 -17.46 3.81 -23.37
N LYS A 486 -16.71 4.73 -23.96
CA LYS A 486 -15.44 5.20 -23.41
C LYS A 486 -15.70 6.06 -22.16
N VAL A 487 -14.80 5.99 -21.20
CA VAL A 487 -14.77 6.84 -20.01
C VAL A 487 -13.64 7.86 -20.23
N GLU A 488 -14.02 9.11 -20.47
CA GLU A 488 -13.10 10.21 -20.73
C GLU A 488 -13.52 11.46 -19.93
N PRO A 489 -12.61 12.06 -19.19
CA PRO A 489 -11.27 11.56 -18.86
C PRO A 489 -11.33 10.26 -18.08
N LYS A 490 -10.29 9.40 -18.22
CA LYS A 490 -10.18 8.15 -17.44
C LYS A 490 -10.27 8.44 -15.94
N VAL A 491 -10.85 7.51 -15.19
CA VAL A 491 -11.02 7.68 -13.75
C VAL A 491 -10.07 6.77 -12.97
N PRO A 492 -9.19 7.31 -12.12
CA PRO A 492 -8.28 6.53 -11.28
C PRO A 492 -9.01 5.51 -10.42
N LEU A 493 -8.49 4.30 -10.39
CA LEU A 493 -8.99 3.17 -9.61
C LEU A 493 -7.91 2.64 -8.68
N TYR A 494 -8.23 2.57 -7.40
CA TYR A 494 -7.38 2.02 -6.36
C TYR A 494 -8.08 0.82 -5.70
N ILE A 495 -7.55 -0.38 -5.90
CA ILE A 495 -8.01 -1.57 -5.17
C ILE A 495 -7.05 -1.78 -4.00
N VAL A 496 -7.54 -1.54 -2.79
CA VAL A 496 -6.75 -1.46 -1.57
C VAL A 496 -7.21 -2.46 -0.51
N TYR A 497 -6.38 -2.63 0.51
CA TYR A 497 -6.66 -3.50 1.65
C TYR A 497 -6.40 -2.74 2.95
N GLN A 498 -7.41 -2.10 3.49
CA GLN A 498 -7.34 -1.36 4.75
C GLN A 498 -8.32 -1.95 5.75
N THR A 499 -7.78 -2.54 6.81
CA THR A 499 -8.56 -3.18 7.88
C THR A 499 -9.02 -2.19 8.93
N LEU A 500 -8.48 -0.99 8.91
CA LEU A 500 -8.97 0.20 9.62
C LEU A 500 -9.10 1.31 8.59
N PHE A 501 -10.29 1.86 8.43
CA PHE A 501 -10.60 2.83 7.39
C PHE A 501 -11.52 3.93 7.91
N LYS A 502 -11.30 5.17 7.45
CA LYS A 502 -12.16 6.31 7.76
C LYS A 502 -13.19 6.46 6.66
N THR A 503 -14.47 6.29 7.02
CA THR A 503 -15.60 6.41 6.08
C THR A 503 -15.75 7.84 5.57
N SER A 504 -16.58 8.05 4.55
CA SER A 504 -16.94 9.37 4.03
C SER A 504 -17.55 10.29 5.10
N GLU A 505 -18.20 9.72 6.12
CA GLU A 505 -18.75 10.43 7.27
C GLU A 505 -17.69 10.78 8.33
N GLY A 506 -16.43 10.45 8.11
CA GLY A 506 -15.34 10.69 9.05
C GLY A 506 -15.24 9.69 10.20
N LYS A 507 -16.06 8.65 10.21
CA LYS A 507 -16.06 7.60 11.23
C LYS A 507 -15.00 6.55 10.95
N TRP A 508 -14.27 6.11 11.98
CA TRP A 508 -13.33 5.01 11.89
C TRP A 508 -14.04 3.66 12.05
N GLU A 509 -13.86 2.78 11.08
CA GLU A 509 -14.42 1.42 11.07
C GLU A 509 -13.32 0.37 10.96
N GLU A 510 -13.48 -0.71 11.75
CA GLU A 510 -12.58 -1.86 11.77
C GLU A 510 -13.18 -2.99 10.94
N TYR A 511 -12.38 -3.58 10.06
CA TYR A 511 -12.79 -4.68 9.20
C TYR A 511 -11.95 -5.94 9.44
N LYS A 512 -12.53 -7.10 9.19
CA LYS A 512 -11.83 -8.37 9.31
C LYS A 512 -10.71 -8.50 8.29
N ASP A 513 -9.59 -9.06 8.69
CA ASP A 513 -8.48 -9.44 7.82
C ASP A 513 -8.85 -10.72 7.02
N ILE A 514 -9.72 -10.58 6.02
CA ILE A 514 -10.33 -11.70 5.28
C ILE A 514 -9.33 -12.49 4.43
N TYR A 515 -8.20 -11.89 4.03
CA TYR A 515 -7.15 -12.53 3.23
C TYR A 515 -5.91 -12.87 4.05
N GLY A 516 -5.87 -12.52 5.35
CA GLY A 516 -4.73 -12.76 6.22
C GLY A 516 -3.53 -11.84 5.96
N TYR A 517 -3.72 -10.70 5.29
CA TYR A 517 -2.62 -9.81 4.93
C TYR A 517 -2.04 -9.06 6.13
N ASP A 518 -2.87 -8.73 7.14
CA ASP A 518 -2.38 -8.16 8.39
C ASP A 518 -1.56 -9.18 9.19
N ALA A 519 -2.00 -10.42 9.21
CA ALA A 519 -1.27 -11.49 9.90
C ALA A 519 0.13 -11.71 9.29
N VAL A 520 0.26 -11.63 7.96
CA VAL A 520 1.55 -11.74 7.28
C VAL A 520 2.40 -10.50 7.50
N MET A 521 1.80 -9.30 7.40
CA MET A 521 2.50 -8.03 7.63
C MET A 521 3.00 -7.93 9.06
N ARG A 522 2.23 -8.37 10.04
CA ARG A 522 2.64 -8.43 11.44
C ARG A 522 3.96 -9.15 11.60
N LYS A 523 4.12 -10.35 11.00
CA LYS A 523 5.38 -11.11 11.05
C LYS A 523 6.58 -10.33 10.48
N GLN A 524 6.33 -9.48 9.48
CA GLN A 524 7.37 -8.63 8.91
C GLN A 524 7.70 -7.42 9.80
N LEU A 525 6.74 -6.93 10.58
CA LEU A 525 6.91 -5.79 11.49
C LEU A 525 7.40 -6.18 12.89
N GLU A 526 7.21 -7.44 13.32
CA GLU A 526 7.63 -7.92 14.65
C GLU A 526 9.06 -7.54 15.04
N PRO A 527 10.07 -7.56 14.13
CA PRO A 527 11.42 -7.14 14.48
C PRO A 527 11.58 -5.69 14.93
N PHE A 528 10.61 -4.84 14.57
CA PHE A 528 10.64 -3.40 14.86
C PHE A 528 9.74 -3.00 16.03
N VAL A 529 8.79 -3.84 16.42
CA VAL A 529 7.75 -3.52 17.40
C VAL A 529 8.19 -3.96 18.79
N ALA A 530 7.92 -3.12 19.79
CA ALA A 530 8.17 -3.48 21.18
C ALA A 530 7.37 -4.72 21.59
N SER A 531 8.04 -5.73 22.13
CA SER A 531 7.38 -6.88 22.72
C SER A 531 6.59 -6.43 23.96
N ASN A 532 5.29 -6.73 24.01
CA ASN A 532 4.48 -6.47 25.20
C ASN A 532 4.72 -7.48 26.34
N ASN A 533 5.71 -8.36 26.20
CA ASN A 533 6.03 -9.34 27.23
C ASN A 533 6.85 -8.66 28.33
N LYS A 534 6.21 -8.45 29.49
CA LYS A 534 6.88 -8.05 30.74
C LYS A 534 7.91 -9.10 31.27
N ASN A 535 8.16 -10.18 30.54
CA ASN A 535 9.01 -11.30 30.95
C ASN A 535 10.40 -11.34 30.28
N ASP A 536 10.76 -10.36 29.46
CA ASP A 536 12.12 -10.22 28.93
C ASP A 536 12.89 -9.21 29.79
N LYS A 537 13.14 -9.56 31.09
CA LYS A 537 14.15 -8.95 31.94
C LYS A 537 15.24 -9.96 32.23
#